data_968526edcf3475fda334767659fe2c00
#
_entry.id   968526edcf3475fda334767659fe2c00
#
_cell.length_a   1.000
_cell.length_b   1.000
_cell.length_c   1.000
_cell.angle_alpha   90.00
_cell.angle_beta   90.00
_cell.angle_gamma   90.00
#
_symmetry.space_group_name_H-M   'P 1'
#
loop_
_entity.id
_entity.type
_entity.pdbx_description
1 polymer ?
#
loop_
_entity_poly.entity_id
_entity_poly.type
_entity_poly.pdbx_seq_one_letter_code
_entity_poly.pdbx_strand_id
1 'polypeptide(L)'
;LFLILDYDPAVTDIREQYPLELRETLLIAAEAGIRHPEANGWPNVMTSDFYYSKDGVWHAVAVKPSSELFSARVAEKLKIEQLYWEKKQVSWSIMTEKEINRTRARNILWITGGRSFEELVPSDRQRALLEQAFLQCYNDPGIPFPVLIREMETALHLENGTVIQMFKHLVQAGQITLDLDRMICLDDPRTGIQENT
;
A
#
# COMPACT_ATOMS: atom_id res chain seq x y z
N LEU A 1 1.88 -3.61 -4.72
CA LEU A 1 1.63 -2.19 -4.99
C LEU A 1 0.28 -1.77 -4.41
N PHE A 2 -0.81 -2.54 -4.61
CA PHE A 2 -2.15 -2.21 -4.10
C PHE A 2 -2.13 -1.73 -2.63
N LEU A 3 -1.57 -2.51 -1.70
CA LEU A 3 -1.49 -2.15 -0.28
C LEU A 3 -0.83 -0.78 -0.02
N ILE A 4 0.18 -0.44 -0.82
CA ILE A 4 0.89 0.85 -0.67
C ILE A 4 0.01 2.01 -1.14
N LEU A 5 -0.72 1.82 -2.23
CA LEU A 5 -1.66 2.82 -2.76
C LEU A 5 -2.87 2.98 -1.84
N ASP A 6 -3.46 1.89 -1.39
CA ASP A 6 -4.66 1.87 -0.53
C ASP A 6 -4.40 2.48 0.86
N TYR A 7 -3.17 2.37 1.36
CA TYR A 7 -2.76 2.96 2.63
C TYR A 7 -2.39 4.45 2.54
N ASP A 8 -2.19 4.98 1.33
CA ASP A 8 -1.83 6.39 1.12
C ASP A 8 -3.09 7.27 1.14
N PRO A 9 -3.26 8.17 2.15
CA PRO A 9 -4.47 9.01 2.25
C PRO A 9 -4.64 10.00 1.09
N ALA A 10 -3.59 10.25 0.30
CA ALA A 10 -3.66 11.06 -0.90
C ALA A 10 -4.30 10.33 -2.09
N VAL A 11 -4.42 9.00 -2.01
CA VAL A 11 -5.05 8.16 -3.04
C VAL A 11 -6.54 8.01 -2.74
N THR A 12 -7.40 8.40 -3.68
CA THR A 12 -8.86 8.44 -3.49
C THR A 12 -9.63 7.44 -4.34
N ASP A 13 -9.03 6.90 -5.39
CA ASP A 13 -9.62 5.90 -6.27
C ASP A 13 -8.52 4.97 -6.79
N ILE A 14 -8.74 3.64 -6.75
CA ILE A 14 -7.82 2.64 -7.25
C ILE A 14 -8.59 1.62 -8.08
N ARG A 15 -8.18 1.45 -9.32
CA ARG A 15 -8.75 0.50 -10.26
C ARG A 15 -7.66 -0.44 -10.76
N GLU A 16 -7.80 -1.72 -10.44
CA GLU A 16 -6.88 -2.76 -10.89
C GLU A 16 -7.31 -3.31 -12.24
N GLN A 17 -6.35 -3.73 -13.06
CA GLN A 17 -6.56 -4.32 -14.39
C GLN A 17 -7.50 -3.48 -15.24
N TYR A 18 -7.28 -2.14 -15.23
CA TYR A 18 -8.13 -1.18 -15.93
C TYR A 18 -8.09 -1.42 -17.46
N PRO A 19 -9.24 -1.75 -18.10
CA PRO A 19 -9.27 -2.08 -19.51
C PRO A 19 -9.06 -0.85 -20.38
N LEU A 20 -8.18 -0.98 -21.38
CA LEU A 20 -7.97 0.03 -22.40
C LEU A 20 -8.95 -0.19 -23.55
N GLU A 21 -9.41 0.89 -24.14
CA GLU A 21 -10.37 0.83 -25.24
C GLU A 21 -9.72 0.14 -26.46
N LEU A 22 -10.28 -1.01 -26.86
CA LEU A 22 -9.70 -1.92 -27.85
C LEU A 22 -9.47 -1.22 -29.20
N ARG A 23 -10.44 -0.41 -29.64
CA ARG A 23 -10.34 0.31 -30.92
C ARG A 23 -9.18 1.30 -30.93
N GLU A 24 -8.99 2.02 -29.82
CA GLU A 24 -7.90 2.99 -29.68
C GLU A 24 -6.54 2.29 -29.65
N THR A 25 -6.41 1.17 -28.90
CA THR A 25 -5.14 0.43 -28.86
C THR A 25 -4.78 -0.22 -30.17
N LEU A 26 -5.76 -0.67 -30.98
CA LEU A 26 -5.54 -1.16 -32.33
C LEU A 26 -5.04 -0.06 -33.27
N LEU A 27 -5.62 1.13 -33.23
CA LEU A 27 -5.17 2.28 -34.02
C LEU A 27 -3.76 2.70 -33.64
N ILE A 28 -3.46 2.80 -32.35
CA ILE A 28 -2.12 3.12 -31.83
C ILE A 28 -1.09 2.10 -32.30
N ALA A 29 -1.41 0.82 -32.21
CA ALA A 29 -0.52 -0.25 -32.68
C ALA A 29 -0.21 -0.13 -34.17
N ALA A 30 -1.23 0.14 -35.00
CA ALA A 30 -1.08 0.34 -36.43
C ALA A 30 -0.23 1.59 -36.77
N GLU A 31 -0.51 2.73 -36.11
CA GLU A 31 0.26 3.98 -36.28
C GLU A 31 1.73 3.82 -35.88
N ALA A 32 2.00 3.04 -34.80
CA ALA A 32 3.34 2.78 -34.30
C ALA A 32 4.08 1.65 -35.05
N GLY A 33 3.43 0.94 -35.98
CA GLY A 33 3.99 -0.22 -36.65
C GLY A 33 4.23 -1.42 -35.71
N ILE A 34 3.46 -1.53 -34.65
CA ILE A 34 3.57 -2.57 -33.62
C ILE A 34 2.44 -3.58 -33.80
N ARG A 35 2.78 -4.87 -33.66
CA ARG A 35 1.75 -5.91 -33.68
C ARG A 35 0.93 -5.86 -32.38
N HIS A 36 -0.39 -5.62 -32.51
CA HIS A 36 -1.30 -5.65 -31.37
C HIS A 36 -1.31 -7.04 -30.68
N PRO A 37 -1.46 -7.14 -29.36
CA PRO A 37 -1.66 -8.42 -28.68
C PRO A 37 -2.90 -9.14 -29.17
N GLU A 38 -2.76 -10.44 -29.43
CA GLU A 38 -3.86 -11.28 -29.90
C GLU A 38 -3.79 -12.67 -29.26
N ALA A 39 -4.93 -13.35 -29.17
CA ALA A 39 -5.04 -14.75 -28.83
C ALA A 39 -6.04 -15.42 -29.79
N ASN A 40 -5.66 -16.59 -30.33
CA ASN A 40 -6.49 -17.36 -31.27
C ASN A 40 -7.00 -16.54 -32.48
N GLY A 41 -6.16 -15.60 -32.95
CA GLY A 41 -6.51 -14.74 -34.10
C GLY A 41 -7.43 -13.54 -33.77
N TRP A 42 -7.76 -13.33 -32.49
CA TRP A 42 -8.57 -12.21 -32.04
C TRP A 42 -7.74 -11.23 -31.21
N PRO A 43 -7.89 -9.90 -31.43
CA PRO A 43 -7.20 -8.91 -30.62
C PRO A 43 -7.63 -8.99 -29.15
N ASN A 44 -6.66 -8.93 -28.24
CA ASN A 44 -6.93 -8.92 -26.82
C ASN A 44 -7.19 -7.50 -26.31
N VAL A 45 -8.16 -7.33 -25.40
CA VAL A 45 -8.23 -6.10 -24.62
C VAL A 45 -6.98 -5.99 -23.75
N MET A 46 -6.24 -4.90 -23.91
CA MET A 46 -5.10 -4.58 -23.05
C MET A 46 -5.60 -3.95 -21.75
N THR A 47 -4.85 -4.13 -20.68
CA THR A 47 -5.15 -3.52 -19.38
C THR A 47 -3.93 -2.82 -18.83
N SER A 48 -4.13 -1.71 -18.08
CA SER A 48 -3.12 -1.20 -17.15
C SER A 48 -3.29 -1.90 -15.81
N ASP A 49 -2.19 -2.28 -15.18
CA ASP A 49 -2.23 -3.03 -13.92
C ASP A 49 -2.89 -2.19 -12.82
N PHE A 50 -2.62 -0.87 -12.78
CA PHE A 50 -3.28 0.09 -11.89
C PHE A 50 -3.62 1.38 -12.64
N TYR A 51 -4.80 1.92 -12.36
CA TYR A 51 -5.25 3.26 -12.72
C TYR A 51 -5.82 3.91 -11.47
N TYR A 52 -5.19 4.97 -10.97
CA TYR A 52 -5.53 5.53 -9.65
C TYR A 52 -5.46 7.06 -9.64
N SER A 53 -6.21 7.67 -8.72
CA SER A 53 -6.17 9.12 -8.45
C SER A 53 -5.39 9.40 -7.17
N LYS A 54 -4.35 10.24 -7.26
CA LYS A 54 -3.60 10.75 -6.13
C LYS A 54 -3.54 12.26 -6.18
N ASP A 55 -3.90 12.94 -5.08
CA ASP A 55 -4.00 14.41 -5.02
C ASP A 55 -4.84 15.00 -6.16
N GLY A 56 -5.88 14.29 -6.58
CA GLY A 56 -6.76 14.69 -7.70
C GLY A 56 -6.15 14.50 -9.10
N VAL A 57 -4.95 13.95 -9.21
CA VAL A 57 -4.28 13.65 -10.48
C VAL A 57 -4.36 12.16 -10.77
N TRP A 58 -4.74 11.82 -12.02
CA TRP A 58 -4.80 10.43 -12.47
C TRP A 58 -3.45 9.90 -12.93
N HIS A 59 -3.16 8.67 -12.54
CA HIS A 59 -1.95 7.93 -12.88
C HIS A 59 -2.29 6.55 -13.39
N ALA A 60 -1.55 6.08 -14.39
CA ALA A 60 -1.62 4.71 -14.88
C ALA A 60 -0.27 4.02 -14.69
N VAL A 61 -0.29 2.76 -14.28
CA VAL A 61 0.92 2.00 -13.97
C VAL A 61 0.84 0.61 -14.58
N ALA A 62 1.90 0.24 -15.30
CA ALA A 62 2.18 -1.13 -15.66
C ALA A 62 3.17 -1.74 -14.65
N VAL A 63 2.86 -2.90 -14.10
CA VAL A 63 3.75 -3.63 -13.19
C VAL A 63 4.37 -4.81 -13.93
N LYS A 64 5.70 -4.84 -14.01
CA LYS A 64 6.44 -5.91 -14.67
C LYS A 64 7.67 -6.30 -13.86
N PRO A 65 8.06 -7.57 -13.85
CA PRO A 65 9.39 -7.96 -13.37
C PRO A 65 10.47 -7.24 -14.16
N SER A 66 11.50 -6.71 -13.49
CA SER A 66 12.58 -5.99 -14.20
C SER A 66 13.27 -6.84 -15.26
N SER A 67 13.33 -8.16 -15.08
CA SER A 67 13.87 -9.11 -16.04
C SER A 67 13.07 -9.20 -17.36
N GLU A 68 11.77 -8.90 -17.34
CA GLU A 68 10.91 -8.95 -18.53
C GLU A 68 11.05 -7.70 -19.41
N LEU A 69 11.55 -6.58 -18.88
CA LEU A 69 11.69 -5.33 -19.63
C LEU A 69 12.68 -5.44 -20.81
N PHE A 70 13.55 -6.44 -20.82
CA PHE A 70 14.48 -6.70 -21.92
C PHE A 70 13.82 -7.43 -23.11
N SER A 71 12.59 -7.93 -22.95
CA SER A 71 11.84 -8.58 -24.02
C SER A 71 11.31 -7.56 -25.02
N ALA A 72 11.68 -7.68 -26.29
CA ALA A 72 11.16 -6.83 -27.37
C ALA A 72 9.62 -6.83 -27.39
N ARG A 73 9.00 -8.01 -27.18
CA ARG A 73 7.54 -8.14 -27.18
C ARG A 73 6.88 -7.45 -26.00
N VAL A 74 7.51 -7.44 -24.82
CA VAL A 74 7.03 -6.70 -23.65
C VAL A 74 7.15 -5.20 -23.91
N ALA A 75 8.28 -4.73 -24.44
CA ALA A 75 8.50 -3.33 -24.80
C ALA A 75 7.46 -2.82 -25.81
N GLU A 76 7.11 -3.62 -26.83
CA GLU A 76 6.05 -3.28 -27.80
C GLU A 76 4.69 -3.07 -27.11
N LYS A 77 4.29 -3.99 -26.23
CA LYS A 77 3.02 -3.87 -25.48
C LYS A 77 3.01 -2.63 -24.60
N LEU A 78 4.08 -2.40 -23.85
CA LEU A 78 4.23 -1.22 -22.98
C LEU A 78 4.22 0.06 -23.81
N LYS A 79 4.75 0.06 -25.04
CA LYS A 79 4.71 1.23 -25.93
C LYS A 79 3.29 1.56 -26.37
N ILE A 80 2.44 0.57 -26.66
CA ILE A 80 1.02 0.81 -26.99
C ILE A 80 0.31 1.43 -25.78
N GLU A 81 0.53 0.88 -24.59
CA GLU A 81 -0.06 1.36 -23.34
C GLU A 81 0.39 2.80 -23.01
N GLN A 82 1.69 3.09 -23.14
CA GLN A 82 2.24 4.43 -22.96
C GLN A 82 1.54 5.44 -23.90
N LEU A 83 1.50 5.16 -25.21
CA LEU A 83 0.89 6.04 -26.21
C LEU A 83 -0.61 6.24 -25.96
N TYR A 84 -1.30 5.21 -25.46
CA TYR A 84 -2.71 5.34 -25.07
C TYR A 84 -2.91 6.38 -23.98
N TRP A 85 -2.10 6.33 -22.91
CA TRP A 85 -2.21 7.26 -21.80
C TRP A 85 -1.67 8.65 -22.11
N GLU A 86 -0.67 8.77 -22.97
CA GLU A 86 -0.20 10.04 -23.53
C GLU A 86 -1.34 10.77 -24.26
N LYS A 87 -2.09 10.07 -25.12
CA LYS A 87 -3.28 10.64 -25.80
C LYS A 87 -4.37 11.10 -24.83
N LYS A 88 -4.49 10.44 -23.67
CA LYS A 88 -5.44 10.79 -22.59
C LYS A 88 -4.91 11.87 -21.63
N GLN A 89 -3.67 12.32 -21.80
CA GLN A 89 -2.98 13.25 -20.89
C GLN A 89 -2.89 12.73 -19.45
N VAL A 90 -2.79 11.42 -19.28
CA VAL A 90 -2.61 10.74 -17.99
C VAL A 90 -1.15 10.37 -17.82
N SER A 91 -0.61 10.64 -16.64
CA SER A 91 0.75 10.21 -16.27
C SER A 91 0.82 8.69 -16.27
N TRP A 92 1.73 8.12 -17.07
CA TRP A 92 1.96 6.68 -17.15
C TRP A 92 3.37 6.32 -16.75
N SER A 93 3.52 5.20 -16.03
CA SER A 93 4.84 4.70 -15.61
C SER A 93 4.89 3.18 -15.56
N ILE A 94 6.10 2.64 -15.52
CA ILE A 94 6.36 1.22 -15.26
C ILE A 94 6.92 1.11 -13.85
N MET A 95 6.39 0.17 -13.08
CA MET A 95 6.94 -0.19 -11.77
C MET A 95 7.40 -1.65 -11.77
N THR A 96 8.55 -1.89 -11.17
CA THR A 96 9.13 -3.22 -11.00
C THR A 96 9.29 -3.54 -9.50
N GLU A 97 9.83 -4.70 -9.20
CA GLU A 97 10.23 -5.05 -7.82
C GLU A 97 11.29 -4.12 -7.22
N LYS A 98 11.88 -3.23 -8.02
CA LYS A 98 12.89 -2.25 -7.55
C LYS A 98 12.25 -0.98 -7.02
N GLU A 99 11.15 -0.53 -7.66
CA GLU A 99 10.39 0.65 -7.25
C GLU A 99 9.38 0.33 -6.15
N ILE A 100 8.86 -0.92 -6.12
CA ILE A 100 7.87 -1.34 -5.12
C ILE A 100 8.59 -1.73 -3.82
N ASN A 101 8.47 -0.89 -2.80
CA ASN A 101 9.04 -1.18 -1.49
C ASN A 101 8.30 -2.33 -0.79
N ARG A 102 8.90 -3.53 -0.82
CA ARG A 102 8.33 -4.75 -0.22
C ARG A 102 8.26 -4.67 1.31
N THR A 103 9.21 -3.98 1.95
CA THR A 103 9.20 -3.78 3.40
C THR A 103 8.00 -2.93 3.80
N ARG A 104 7.77 -1.82 3.11
CA ARG A 104 6.59 -0.98 3.32
C ARG A 104 5.29 -1.76 3.14
N ALA A 105 5.15 -2.51 2.06
CA ALA A 105 3.95 -3.32 1.82
C ALA A 105 3.73 -4.37 2.93
N ARG A 106 4.80 -5.00 3.42
CA ARG A 106 4.73 -5.98 4.52
C ARG A 106 4.36 -5.34 5.84
N ASN A 107 4.90 -4.16 6.15
CA ASN A 107 4.57 -3.40 7.35
C ASN A 107 3.10 -2.93 7.32
N ILE A 108 2.63 -2.42 6.18
CA ILE A 108 1.22 -2.06 6.00
C ILE A 108 0.31 -3.26 6.22
N LEU A 109 0.60 -4.40 5.58
CA LEU A 109 -0.16 -5.63 5.76
C LEU A 109 -0.21 -6.07 7.23
N TRP A 110 0.89 -5.93 7.95
CA TRP A 110 0.92 -6.24 9.37
C TRP A 110 0.09 -5.25 10.20
N ILE A 111 0.20 -3.94 9.94
CA ILE A 111 -0.55 -2.90 10.64
C ILE A 111 -2.05 -3.04 10.43
N THR A 112 -2.48 -3.31 9.18
CA THR A 112 -3.90 -3.40 8.82
C THR A 112 -4.50 -4.79 9.07
N GLY A 113 -3.68 -5.78 9.38
CA GLY A 113 -4.11 -7.17 9.56
C GLY A 113 -4.50 -7.50 11.01
N GLY A 114 -5.31 -8.56 11.15
CA GLY A 114 -5.80 -9.07 12.42
C GLY A 114 -7.20 -8.58 12.76
N ARG A 115 -7.67 -8.91 13.98
CA ARG A 115 -8.95 -8.38 14.51
C ARG A 115 -8.79 -6.89 14.81
N SER A 116 -9.84 -6.11 14.56
CA SER A 116 -9.77 -4.67 14.87
C SER A 116 -9.78 -4.42 16.38
N PHE A 117 -9.25 -3.26 16.79
CA PHE A 117 -9.28 -2.88 18.20
C PHE A 117 -10.72 -2.68 18.70
N GLU A 118 -11.62 -2.22 17.83
CA GLU A 118 -13.06 -2.07 18.10
C GLU A 118 -13.76 -3.40 18.34
N GLU A 119 -13.36 -4.45 17.64
CA GLU A 119 -13.88 -5.81 17.87
C GLU A 119 -13.42 -6.40 19.21
N LEU A 120 -12.20 -6.09 19.62
CA LEU A 120 -11.63 -6.57 20.90
C LEU A 120 -12.15 -5.78 22.09
N VAL A 121 -12.39 -4.48 21.92
CA VAL A 121 -12.88 -3.55 22.93
C VAL A 121 -14.05 -2.74 22.37
N PRO A 122 -15.29 -3.26 22.44
CA PRO A 122 -16.46 -2.62 21.80
C PRO A 122 -16.85 -1.25 22.38
N SER A 123 -16.47 -0.97 23.63
CA SER A 123 -16.82 0.29 24.30
C SER A 123 -15.88 1.44 23.91
N ASP A 124 -16.40 2.50 23.27
CA ASP A 124 -15.65 3.70 22.89
C ASP A 124 -14.96 4.35 24.10
N ARG A 125 -15.69 4.44 25.24
CA ARG A 125 -15.13 4.99 26.46
C ARG A 125 -13.95 4.15 27.00
N GLN A 126 -14.07 2.84 26.91
CA GLN A 126 -12.99 1.95 27.36
C GLN A 126 -11.80 2.06 26.42
N ARG A 127 -12.00 2.12 25.10
CA ARG A 127 -10.92 2.34 24.13
C ARG A 127 -10.17 3.63 24.42
N ALA A 128 -10.87 4.75 24.56
CA ALA A 128 -10.25 6.05 24.86
C ALA A 128 -9.38 6.04 26.13
N LEU A 129 -9.84 5.37 27.18
CA LEU A 129 -9.05 5.23 28.43
C LEU A 129 -7.80 4.36 28.22
N LEU A 130 -7.93 3.24 27.46
CA LEU A 130 -6.81 2.36 27.15
C LEU A 130 -5.77 3.05 26.28
N GLU A 131 -6.20 3.78 25.26
CA GLU A 131 -5.32 4.56 24.37
C GLU A 131 -4.54 5.61 25.15
N GLN A 132 -5.21 6.37 26.02
CA GLN A 132 -4.55 7.36 26.86
C GLN A 132 -3.52 6.73 27.78
N ALA A 133 -3.87 5.65 28.47
CA ALA A 133 -2.96 4.93 29.35
C ALA A 133 -1.76 4.35 28.58
N PHE A 134 -2.02 3.77 27.42
CA PHE A 134 -0.96 3.24 26.56
C PHE A 134 0.01 4.31 26.09
N LEU A 135 -0.48 5.44 25.56
CA LEU A 135 0.38 6.51 25.05
C LEU A 135 1.26 7.13 26.15
N GLN A 136 0.74 7.23 27.40
CA GLN A 136 1.55 7.67 28.53
C GLN A 136 2.73 6.75 28.80
N CYS A 137 2.51 5.42 28.78
CA CYS A 137 3.56 4.44 29.01
C CYS A 137 4.46 4.23 27.77
N TYR A 138 3.88 4.33 26.57
CA TYR A 138 4.62 4.14 25.31
C TYR A 138 5.72 5.19 25.13
N ASN A 139 5.49 6.41 25.58
CA ASN A 139 6.45 7.50 25.50
C ASN A 139 7.56 7.41 26.59
N ASP A 140 7.49 6.49 27.54
CA ASP A 140 8.56 6.24 28.50
C ASP A 140 9.60 5.27 27.92
N PRO A 141 10.82 5.75 27.57
CA PRO A 141 11.86 4.90 26.99
C PRO A 141 12.42 3.87 27.98
N GLY A 142 12.13 4.03 29.27
CA GLY A 142 12.54 3.09 30.32
C GLY A 142 11.76 1.78 30.34
N ILE A 143 10.60 1.74 29.67
CA ILE A 143 9.74 0.54 29.60
C ILE A 143 9.93 -0.14 28.26
N PRO A 144 10.51 -1.35 28.15
CA PRO A 144 10.61 -2.10 26.89
C PRO A 144 9.20 -2.41 26.35
N PHE A 145 9.00 -2.28 25.03
CA PHE A 145 7.70 -2.45 24.40
C PHE A 145 7.04 -3.81 24.68
N PRO A 146 7.76 -4.98 24.65
CA PRO A 146 7.16 -6.25 25.01
C PRO A 146 6.72 -6.34 26.46
N VAL A 147 7.41 -5.63 27.36
CA VAL A 147 7.04 -5.53 28.79
C VAL A 147 5.77 -4.72 28.94
N LEU A 148 5.70 -3.57 28.28
CA LEU A 148 4.50 -2.72 28.27
C LEU A 148 3.26 -3.50 27.83
N ILE A 149 3.34 -4.23 26.71
CA ILE A 149 2.22 -5.05 26.21
C ILE A 149 1.75 -6.03 27.29
N ARG A 150 2.68 -6.85 27.81
CA ARG A 150 2.32 -7.90 28.78
C ARG A 150 1.76 -7.34 30.07
N GLU A 151 2.35 -6.26 30.59
CA GLU A 151 1.91 -5.65 31.84
C GLU A 151 0.53 -5.03 31.70
N MET A 152 0.26 -4.31 30.60
CA MET A 152 -1.07 -3.75 30.34
C MET A 152 -2.14 -4.85 30.18
N GLU A 153 -1.86 -5.90 29.39
CA GLU A 153 -2.81 -7.01 29.21
C GLU A 153 -3.11 -7.71 30.53
N THR A 154 -2.08 -7.92 31.35
CA THR A 154 -2.24 -8.56 32.66
C THR A 154 -2.98 -7.68 33.66
N ALA A 155 -2.57 -6.42 33.83
CA ALA A 155 -3.13 -5.52 34.83
C ALA A 155 -4.58 -5.13 34.55
N LEU A 156 -4.95 -5.06 33.26
CA LEU A 156 -6.28 -4.66 32.82
C LEU A 156 -7.17 -5.85 32.42
N HIS A 157 -6.71 -7.09 32.64
CA HIS A 157 -7.42 -8.32 32.28
C HIS A 157 -7.90 -8.36 30.83
N LEU A 158 -7.06 -7.89 29.90
CA LEU A 158 -7.35 -7.88 28.47
C LEU A 158 -7.02 -9.24 27.83
N GLU A 159 -7.70 -9.54 26.73
CA GLU A 159 -7.34 -10.68 25.88
C GLU A 159 -5.92 -10.47 25.29
N ASN A 160 -5.12 -11.54 25.24
CA ASN A 160 -3.77 -11.49 24.64
C ASN A 160 -3.83 -10.96 23.21
N GLY A 161 -2.96 -10.02 22.89
CA GLY A 161 -2.89 -9.36 21.60
C GLY A 161 -3.75 -8.08 21.49
N THR A 162 -4.58 -7.77 22.50
CA THR A 162 -5.40 -6.54 22.49
C THR A 162 -4.54 -5.28 22.43
N VAL A 163 -3.44 -5.22 23.22
CA VAL A 163 -2.54 -4.06 23.22
C VAL A 163 -1.77 -3.91 21.92
N ILE A 164 -1.44 -5.01 21.25
CA ILE A 164 -0.85 -4.97 19.89
C ILE A 164 -1.85 -4.42 18.87
N GLN A 165 -3.12 -4.81 18.94
CA GLN A 165 -4.15 -4.28 18.03
C GLN A 165 -4.44 -2.80 18.33
N MET A 166 -4.44 -2.39 19.58
CA MET A 166 -4.51 -0.98 19.97
C MET A 166 -3.32 -0.18 19.40
N PHE A 167 -2.09 -0.69 19.52
CA PHE A 167 -0.91 -0.06 18.93
C PHE A 167 -1.06 0.13 17.41
N LYS A 168 -1.50 -0.91 16.70
CA LYS A 168 -1.75 -0.84 15.25
C LYS A 168 -2.84 0.18 14.91
N HIS A 169 -3.91 0.22 15.70
CA HIS A 169 -4.97 1.23 15.58
C HIS A 169 -4.42 2.65 15.72
N LEU A 170 -3.59 2.91 16.73
CA LEU A 170 -2.96 4.22 16.96
C LEU A 170 -2.02 4.62 15.82
N VAL A 171 -1.32 3.66 15.21
CA VAL A 171 -0.51 3.89 14.01
C VAL A 171 -1.40 4.25 12.81
N GLN A 172 -2.50 3.53 12.59
CA GLN A 172 -3.45 3.82 11.51
C GLN A 172 -4.15 5.17 11.70
N ALA A 173 -4.45 5.53 12.96
CA ALA A 173 -5.02 6.83 13.32
C ALA A 173 -3.99 7.99 13.27
N GLY A 174 -2.72 7.72 12.94
CA GLY A 174 -1.66 8.74 12.88
C GLY A 174 -1.21 9.28 14.24
N GLN A 175 -1.64 8.65 15.35
CA GLN A 175 -1.21 9.06 16.70
C GLN A 175 0.18 8.53 17.04
N ILE A 176 0.61 7.47 16.37
CA ILE A 176 1.97 6.93 16.42
C ILE A 176 2.51 6.90 15.01
N THR A 177 3.68 7.51 14.80
CA THR A 177 4.37 7.50 13.51
C THR A 177 5.45 6.44 13.50
N LEU A 178 5.49 5.62 12.46
CA LEU A 178 6.52 4.61 12.21
C LEU A 178 7.17 4.84 10.86
N ASP A 179 8.46 4.55 10.75
CA ASP A 179 9.14 4.43 9.46
C ASP A 179 8.75 3.11 8.79
N LEU A 180 7.76 3.17 7.92
CA LEU A 180 7.27 1.98 7.21
C LEU A 180 8.25 1.44 6.18
N ASP A 181 9.30 2.18 5.83
CA ASP A 181 10.32 1.73 4.88
C ASP A 181 11.39 0.86 5.55
N ARG A 182 11.38 0.80 6.88
CA ARG A 182 12.18 -0.12 7.69
C ARG A 182 11.31 -1.21 8.30
N MET A 183 11.89 -2.40 8.49
CA MET A 183 11.18 -3.49 9.16
C MET A 183 10.81 -3.06 10.60
N ILE A 184 9.53 -3.15 10.93
CA ILE A 184 9.05 -2.86 12.28
C ILE A 184 9.65 -3.89 13.24
N CYS A 185 10.40 -3.41 14.25
CA CYS A 185 10.95 -4.23 15.31
C CYS A 185 10.00 -4.17 16.52
N LEU A 186 9.39 -5.31 16.87
CA LEU A 186 8.46 -5.37 18.01
C LEU A 186 9.19 -5.35 19.38
N ASP A 187 10.51 -5.60 19.41
CA ASP A 187 11.28 -5.44 20.63
C ASP A 187 11.45 -3.97 21.02
N ASP A 188 11.56 -3.10 20.02
CA ASP A 188 11.51 -1.64 20.19
C ASP A 188 11.01 -0.94 18.92
N PRO A 189 9.69 -0.76 18.76
CA PRO A 189 9.12 -0.09 17.59
C PRO A 189 9.40 1.42 17.56
N ARG A 190 9.88 2.00 18.67
CA ARG A 190 10.21 3.44 18.80
C ARG A 190 11.49 3.84 18.12
N THR A 191 12.37 2.89 17.77
CA THR A 191 13.66 3.17 17.10
C THR A 191 13.51 3.72 15.67
N GLY A 192 12.29 3.79 15.13
CA GLY A 192 11.96 4.40 13.84
C GLY A 192 11.25 5.74 13.92
N ILE A 193 11.00 6.29 15.12
CA ILE A 193 10.30 7.57 15.27
C ILE A 193 11.27 8.70 14.92
N GLN A 194 11.01 9.42 13.81
CA GLN A 194 11.56 10.75 13.63
C GLN A 194 10.71 11.69 14.47
N GLU A 195 11.31 12.31 15.49
CA GLU A 195 10.70 13.43 16.18
C GLU A 195 10.45 14.53 15.13
N ASN A 196 9.17 14.81 14.87
CA ASN A 196 8.79 15.99 14.11
C ASN A 196 9.08 17.20 15.00
N THR A 197 10.23 17.84 14.78
CA THR A 197 10.56 19.20 15.27
C THR A 197 9.85 20.24 14.43
#